data_750bb854875f47e50370259e7761248f
#
_entry.id   750bb854875f47e50370259e7761248f
#
_cell.length_a   1.000
_cell.length_b   1.000
_cell.length_c   1.000
_cell.angle_alpha   90.00
_cell.angle_beta   90.00
_cell.angle_gamma   90.00
#
_symmetry.space_group_name_H-M   'P 1'
#
loop_
_entity.id
_entity.type
_entity.pdbx_description
1 polymer ?
#
loop_
_entity_poly.entity_id
_entity_poly.type
_entity_poly.pdbx_seq_one_letter_code
_entity_poly.pdbx_strand_id
1 'polypeptide(L)'
;MDMNEYQKKAKSTAVYPRRYYQSEDSVLGIDTGIMYNALNLASEAGEVAGKIGKAIRKDQPVDFFMDDIVDEIGDTLYHVAMLAYELGYSLEHIAQRNVDKLADRMQRNVIIGEGDKR
;
A
#
# COMPACT_ATOMS: atom_id res chain seq x y z
N MET A 1 -13.27 9.69 10.42
CA MET A 1 -12.05 8.92 10.74
C MET A 1 -10.90 9.48 9.91
N ASP A 2 -9.81 9.85 10.54
CA ASP A 2 -8.60 10.30 9.85
C ASP A 2 -7.63 9.14 9.58
N MET A 3 -6.51 9.42 8.90
CA MET A 3 -5.53 8.40 8.52
C MET A 3 -4.84 7.75 9.72
N ASN A 4 -4.60 8.50 10.79
CA ASN A 4 -3.97 7.97 12.01
C ASN A 4 -4.93 7.06 12.78
N GLU A 5 -6.20 7.43 12.85
CA GLU A 5 -7.25 6.58 13.44
C GLU A 5 -7.43 5.30 12.63
N TYR A 6 -7.43 5.39 11.30
CA TYR A 6 -7.47 4.23 10.43
C TYR A 6 -6.30 3.29 10.71
N GLN A 7 -5.07 3.81 10.72
CA GLN A 7 -3.87 3.00 10.97
C GLN A 7 -3.94 2.31 12.34
N LYS A 8 -4.41 3.00 13.37
CA LYS A 8 -4.58 2.44 14.71
C LYS A 8 -5.62 1.29 14.73
N LYS A 9 -6.75 1.50 14.07
CA LYS A 9 -7.79 0.47 13.95
C LYS A 9 -7.30 -0.74 13.14
N ALA A 10 -6.66 -0.50 12.02
CA ALA A 10 -6.06 -1.55 11.19
C ALA A 10 -5.03 -2.36 11.99
N LYS A 11 -4.19 -1.71 12.77
CA LYS A 11 -3.20 -2.38 13.62
C LYS A 11 -3.83 -3.33 14.63
N SER A 12 -5.02 -3.03 15.15
CA SER A 12 -5.69 -3.89 16.12
C SER A 12 -6.04 -5.28 15.56
N THR A 13 -6.07 -5.41 14.24
CA THR A 13 -6.31 -6.69 13.54
C THR A 13 -5.04 -7.33 12.99
N ALA A 14 -3.88 -6.75 13.27
CA ALA A 14 -2.59 -7.20 12.74
C ALA A 14 -2.10 -8.42 13.51
N VAL A 15 -2.46 -9.60 13.02
CA VAL A 15 -2.13 -10.91 13.63
C VAL A 15 -1.10 -11.69 12.80
N TYR A 16 -0.46 -11.05 11.83
CA TYR A 16 0.56 -11.69 11.01
C TYR A 16 1.81 -12.01 11.83
N PRO A 17 2.60 -13.06 11.45
CA PRO A 17 3.83 -13.43 12.15
C PRO A 17 4.85 -12.30 12.12
N ARG A 18 5.42 -11.99 13.27
CA ARG A 18 6.49 -11.00 13.43
C ARG A 18 7.74 -11.69 13.95
N ARG A 19 8.64 -12.03 13.02
CA ARG A 19 9.92 -12.65 13.31
C ARG A 19 11.02 -11.84 12.66
N TYR A 20 12.08 -11.61 13.39
CA TYR A 20 13.28 -10.99 12.85
C TYR A 20 14.19 -12.08 12.29
N TYR A 21 14.40 -12.08 10.98
CA TYR A 21 15.37 -12.97 10.34
C TYR A 21 16.71 -12.29 10.24
N GLN A 22 17.63 -12.75 11.07
CA GLN A 22 19.05 -12.40 10.95
C GLN A 22 19.79 -13.69 10.68
N SER A 23 20.38 -13.83 9.48
CA SER A 23 21.35 -14.89 9.20
C SER A 23 22.74 -14.33 9.35
N GLU A 24 23.71 -15.18 9.76
CA GLU A 24 25.11 -14.81 9.89
C GLU A 24 25.70 -14.31 8.57
N ASP A 25 25.13 -14.71 7.44
CA ASP A 25 25.56 -14.36 6.07
C ASP A 25 24.77 -13.19 5.47
N SER A 26 23.78 -12.63 6.19
CA SER A 26 22.95 -11.56 5.66
C SER A 26 23.17 -10.27 6.45
N VAL A 27 23.59 -9.24 5.74
CA VAL A 27 23.64 -7.87 6.27
C VAL A 27 22.26 -7.18 6.25
N LEU A 28 21.25 -7.85 5.69
CA LEU A 28 19.88 -7.34 5.62
C LEU A 28 19.04 -8.06 6.68
N GLY A 29 18.89 -7.44 7.85
CA GLY A 29 17.86 -7.82 8.79
C GLY A 29 16.52 -7.29 8.29
N ILE A 30 15.66 -8.18 7.81
CA ILE A 30 14.31 -7.80 7.42
C ILE A 30 13.34 -8.44 8.39
N ASP A 31 12.57 -7.61 9.08
CA ASP A 31 11.45 -8.06 9.92
C ASP A 31 10.38 -8.70 9.03
N THR A 32 9.86 -9.86 9.46
CA THR A 32 8.77 -10.52 8.72
C THR A 32 7.53 -9.68 8.59
N GLY A 33 7.27 -8.76 9.52
CA GLY A 33 6.16 -7.80 9.40
C GLY A 33 6.34 -6.88 8.20
N ILE A 34 7.55 -6.42 7.92
CA ILE A 34 7.87 -5.62 6.73
C ILE A 34 7.69 -6.46 5.47
N MET A 35 8.28 -7.65 5.42
CA MET A 35 8.19 -8.55 4.27
C MET A 35 6.74 -8.95 3.99
N TYR A 36 6.02 -9.37 5.01
CA TYR A 36 4.63 -9.78 4.88
C TYR A 36 3.78 -8.69 4.25
N ASN A 37 3.84 -7.48 4.80
CA ASN A 37 3.03 -6.37 4.31
C ASN A 37 3.48 -5.89 2.92
N ALA A 38 4.77 -5.92 2.61
CA ALA A 38 5.25 -5.56 1.27
C ALA A 38 4.78 -6.55 0.21
N LEU A 39 4.86 -7.87 0.48
CA LEU A 39 4.41 -8.90 -0.44
C LEU A 39 2.88 -8.87 -0.62
N ASN A 40 2.14 -8.71 0.47
CA ASN A 40 0.68 -8.67 0.40
C ASN A 40 0.16 -7.36 -0.20
N LEU A 41 0.87 -6.25 -0.05
CA LEU A 41 0.55 -5.01 -0.77
C LEU A 41 0.53 -5.26 -2.28
N ALA A 42 1.55 -5.95 -2.82
CA ALA A 42 1.59 -6.30 -4.24
C ALA A 42 0.49 -7.29 -4.61
N SER A 43 0.20 -8.26 -3.74
CA SER A 43 -0.86 -9.26 -3.95
C SER A 43 -2.24 -8.59 -4.03
N GLU A 44 -2.59 -7.73 -3.07
CA GLU A 44 -3.89 -7.06 -3.06
C GLU A 44 -4.04 -6.05 -4.20
N ALA A 45 -2.98 -5.34 -4.55
CA ALA A 45 -2.98 -4.49 -5.74
C ALA A 45 -3.23 -5.32 -7.01
N GLY A 46 -2.68 -6.54 -7.08
CA GLY A 46 -2.95 -7.50 -8.14
C GLY A 46 -4.42 -7.95 -8.16
N GLU A 47 -5.06 -8.11 -7.00
CA GLU A 47 -6.49 -8.45 -6.92
C GLU A 47 -7.37 -7.33 -7.50
N VAL A 48 -7.03 -6.06 -7.26
CA VAL A 48 -7.70 -4.93 -7.91
C VAL A 48 -7.63 -5.07 -9.44
N ALA A 49 -6.43 -5.27 -9.97
CA ALA A 49 -6.21 -5.46 -11.40
C ALA A 49 -6.96 -6.70 -11.94
N GLY A 50 -6.97 -7.79 -11.18
CA GLY A 50 -7.65 -9.03 -11.52
C GLY A 50 -9.16 -8.86 -11.66
N LYS A 51 -9.81 -8.08 -10.79
CA LYS A 51 -11.24 -7.78 -10.89
C LYS A 51 -11.57 -7.01 -12.17
N ILE A 52 -10.74 -6.03 -12.53
CA ILE A 52 -10.90 -5.26 -13.77
C ILE A 52 -10.68 -6.17 -14.99
N GLY A 53 -9.62 -6.98 -14.97
CA GLY A 53 -9.36 -7.96 -16.04
C GLY A 53 -10.48 -8.96 -16.23
N LYS A 54 -11.13 -9.39 -15.15
CA LYS A 54 -12.30 -10.27 -15.17
C LYS A 54 -13.49 -9.60 -15.86
N ALA A 55 -13.74 -8.31 -15.60
CA ALA A 55 -14.79 -7.56 -16.26
C ALA A 55 -14.56 -7.53 -17.79
N ILE A 56 -13.32 -7.26 -18.21
CA ILE A 56 -12.93 -7.25 -19.63
C ILE A 56 -13.15 -8.64 -20.25
N ARG A 57 -12.63 -9.69 -19.60
CA ARG A 57 -12.74 -11.07 -20.10
C ARG A 57 -14.18 -11.55 -20.26
N LYS A 58 -15.08 -11.11 -19.38
CA LYS A 58 -16.48 -11.46 -19.38
C LYS A 58 -17.35 -10.52 -20.21
N ASP A 59 -16.76 -9.50 -20.81
CA ASP A 59 -17.47 -8.43 -21.53
C ASP A 59 -18.62 -7.85 -20.68
N GLN A 60 -18.31 -7.56 -19.42
CA GLN A 60 -19.26 -7.01 -18.44
C GLN A 60 -18.80 -5.62 -17.98
N PRO A 61 -19.75 -4.70 -17.70
CA PRO A 61 -19.40 -3.41 -17.11
C PRO A 61 -18.66 -3.58 -15.79
N VAL A 62 -17.70 -2.71 -15.51
CA VAL A 62 -16.94 -2.71 -14.25
C VAL A 62 -17.86 -2.56 -13.03
N ASP A 63 -19.03 -1.94 -13.20
CA ASP A 63 -20.04 -1.74 -12.15
C ASP A 63 -20.50 -3.06 -11.50
N PHE A 64 -20.48 -4.16 -12.23
CA PHE A 64 -20.78 -5.49 -11.68
C PHE A 64 -19.78 -5.94 -10.62
N PHE A 65 -18.59 -5.37 -10.62
CA PHE A 65 -17.51 -5.75 -9.74
C PHE A 65 -17.08 -4.61 -8.79
N MET A 66 -17.88 -3.53 -8.75
CA MET A 66 -17.49 -2.30 -8.03
C MET A 66 -17.24 -2.56 -6.56
N ASP A 67 -18.13 -3.25 -5.86
CA ASP A 67 -17.98 -3.54 -4.44
C ASP A 67 -16.74 -4.40 -4.18
N ASP A 68 -16.51 -5.42 -5.00
CA ASP A 68 -15.32 -6.26 -4.92
C ASP A 68 -14.05 -5.44 -5.13
N ILE A 69 -14.06 -4.52 -6.10
CA ILE A 69 -12.91 -3.64 -6.38
C ILE A 69 -12.64 -2.72 -5.19
N VAL A 70 -13.69 -2.15 -4.60
CA VAL A 70 -13.58 -1.28 -3.41
C VAL A 70 -13.00 -2.05 -2.23
N ASP A 71 -13.44 -3.29 -2.01
CA ASP A 71 -12.91 -4.15 -0.97
C ASP A 71 -11.41 -4.42 -1.17
N GLU A 72 -10.97 -4.75 -2.38
CA GLU A 72 -9.55 -4.99 -2.68
C GLU A 72 -8.70 -3.72 -2.55
N ILE A 73 -9.27 -2.55 -2.86
CA ILE A 73 -8.60 -1.26 -2.58
C ILE A 73 -8.44 -1.08 -1.08
N GLY A 74 -9.44 -1.43 -0.28
CA GLY A 74 -9.38 -1.42 1.17
C GLY A 74 -8.27 -2.33 1.71
N ASP A 75 -8.17 -3.55 1.20
CA ASP A 75 -7.12 -4.50 1.58
C ASP A 75 -5.73 -3.99 1.18
N THR A 76 -5.61 -3.35 0.02
CA THR A 76 -4.38 -2.67 -0.40
C THR A 76 -4.01 -1.55 0.60
N LEU A 77 -4.99 -0.72 0.98
CA LEU A 77 -4.77 0.35 1.96
C LEU A 77 -4.35 -0.21 3.33
N TYR A 78 -4.92 -1.33 3.75
CA TYR A 78 -4.52 -2.02 4.99
C TYR A 78 -3.02 -2.33 4.98
N HIS A 79 -2.51 -2.93 3.93
CA HIS A 79 -1.09 -3.28 3.85
C HIS A 79 -0.18 -2.06 3.71
N VAL A 80 -0.64 -0.99 3.06
CA VAL A 80 0.05 0.31 3.07
C VAL A 80 0.19 0.84 4.50
N ALA A 81 -0.91 0.83 5.26
CA ALA A 81 -0.92 1.32 6.65
C ALA A 81 -0.04 0.47 7.56
N MET A 82 -0.07 -0.85 7.40
CA MET A 82 0.74 -1.76 8.22
C MET A 82 2.22 -1.72 7.83
N LEU A 83 2.54 -1.60 6.56
CA LEU A 83 3.93 -1.42 6.13
C LEU A 83 4.51 -0.10 6.68
N ALA A 84 3.75 0.98 6.60
CA ALA A 84 4.14 2.25 7.22
C ALA A 84 4.41 2.08 8.72
N TYR A 85 3.52 1.40 9.43
CA TYR A 85 3.67 1.10 10.85
C TYR A 85 4.95 0.31 11.14
N GLU A 86 5.20 -0.75 10.38
CA GLU A 86 6.41 -1.60 10.57
C GLU A 86 7.70 -0.83 10.29
N LEU A 87 7.66 0.17 9.42
CA LEU A 87 8.79 1.07 9.13
C LEU A 87 8.91 2.23 10.12
N GLY A 88 7.99 2.33 11.10
CA GLY A 88 8.03 3.37 12.14
C GLY A 88 7.40 4.70 11.74
N TYR A 89 6.52 4.71 10.75
CA TYR A 89 5.87 5.94 10.26
C TYR A 89 4.36 5.91 10.45
N SER A 90 3.77 7.07 10.71
CA SER A 90 2.33 7.22 10.61
C SER A 90 1.90 7.29 9.14
N LEU A 91 0.72 6.77 8.86
CA LEU A 91 0.15 6.84 7.51
C LEU A 91 -0.06 8.29 7.07
N GLU A 92 -0.46 9.16 8.00
CA GLU A 92 -0.62 10.59 7.73
C GLU A 92 0.71 11.25 7.31
N HIS A 93 1.83 10.91 7.96
CA HIS A 93 3.14 11.42 7.57
C HIS A 93 3.48 11.04 6.13
N ILE A 94 3.24 9.80 5.74
CA ILE A 94 3.49 9.32 4.38
C ILE A 94 2.58 10.05 3.37
N ALA A 95 1.31 10.21 3.71
CA ALA A 95 0.35 10.94 2.88
C ALA A 95 0.76 12.41 2.70
N GLN A 96 1.11 13.09 3.77
CA GLN A 96 1.56 14.48 3.71
C GLN A 96 2.82 14.64 2.87
N ARG A 97 3.80 13.79 3.09
CA ARG A 97 5.04 13.77 2.29
C ARG A 97 4.76 13.59 0.79
N ASN A 98 3.80 12.73 0.45
CA ASN A 98 3.41 12.53 -0.94
C ASN A 98 2.72 13.76 -1.52
N VAL A 99 1.79 14.36 -0.79
CA VAL A 99 1.09 15.60 -1.21
C VAL A 99 2.09 16.73 -1.45
N ASP A 100 3.03 16.94 -0.53
CA ASP A 100 4.06 17.98 -0.66
C ASP A 100 4.95 17.76 -1.89
N LYS A 101 5.35 16.51 -2.14
CA LYS A 101 6.12 16.13 -3.33
C LYS A 101 5.35 16.43 -4.62
N LEU A 102 4.08 16.09 -4.67
CA LEU A 102 3.24 16.34 -5.85
C LEU A 102 3.01 17.83 -6.07
N ALA A 103 2.77 18.61 -5.01
CA ALA A 103 2.62 20.06 -5.09
C ALA A 103 3.89 20.73 -5.62
N ASP A 104 5.06 20.31 -5.13
CA ASP A 104 6.36 20.81 -5.63
C ASP A 104 6.54 20.50 -7.12
N ARG A 105 6.25 19.27 -7.54
CA ARG A 105 6.35 18.89 -8.97
C ARG A 105 5.38 19.69 -9.86
N MET A 106 4.18 19.95 -9.36
CA MET A 106 3.21 20.77 -10.09
C MET A 106 3.73 22.20 -10.26
N GLN A 107 4.26 22.80 -9.19
CA GLN A 107 4.81 24.15 -9.21
C GLN A 107 6.01 24.28 -10.18
N ARG A 108 6.86 23.26 -10.25
CA ARG A 108 8.01 23.22 -11.16
C ARG A 108 7.69 22.72 -12.57
N ASN A 109 6.44 22.42 -12.89
CA ASN A 109 6.00 21.86 -14.17
C ASN A 109 6.67 20.53 -14.56
N VAL A 110 6.95 19.67 -13.57
CA VAL A 110 7.57 18.35 -13.80
C VAL A 110 6.68 17.21 -13.32
N ILE A 111 5.38 17.47 -13.16
CA ILE A 111 4.42 16.43 -12.70
C ILE A 111 4.37 15.27 -13.70
N ILE A 112 4.42 15.58 -14.99
CA ILE A 112 4.55 14.59 -16.06
C ILE A 112 6.04 14.46 -16.37
N GLY A 113 6.65 13.40 -15.86
CA GLY A 113 8.07 13.16 -16.03
C GLY A 113 8.43 11.79 -15.47
N GLU A 114 9.70 11.47 -15.47
CA GLU A 114 10.21 10.20 -15.01
C GLU A 114 11.10 10.36 -13.77
N GLY A 115 11.07 9.33 -12.94
CA GLY A 115 11.90 9.24 -11.74
C GLY A 115 11.36 10.02 -10.55
N ASP A 116 11.71 9.55 -9.38
CA ASP A 116 11.20 10.10 -8.13
C ASP A 116 11.92 11.40 -7.71
N LYS A 117 13.05 11.66 -8.32
CA LYS A 117 13.88 12.87 -8.02
C LYS A 117 13.81 13.97 -9.05
N ARG A 118 12.85 13.89 -9.96
CA ARG A 118 12.63 14.93 -10.96
C ARG A 118 12.16 16.27 -10.37
#